data_d313890c66db9badbb2a08d1fcfa90d4
#
_entry.id   d313890c66db9badbb2a08d1fcfa90d4
#
_cell.length_a   1.000
_cell.length_b   1.000
_cell.length_c   1.000
_cell.angle_alpha   90.00
_cell.angle_beta   90.00
_cell.angle_gamma   90.00
#
_symmetry.space_group_name_H-M   'P 1'
#
loop_
_entity.id
_entity.type
_entity.pdbx_description
1 polymer ?
#
loop_
_entity_poly.entity_id
_entity_poly.type
_entity_poly.pdbx_seq_one_letter_code
_entity_poly.pdbx_strand_id
1 'polypeptide(L)'
;MTRLRFTIPFWRMALLVLGCLVTTKAASLAADDRPSSPPDDGKLRIVVFGAHPDDAEFKAGGTAAKWAKLGHHVKLCSVTNGDIGHWQMAGGPLAQRRAAESAAVAKKLGVTSQVLDIHDGELEPTLENRRLITKVIR
;
A
#
# COMPACT_ATOMS: atom_id res chain seq x y z
N MET A 1 44.41 51.43 -53.32
CA MET A 1 43.80 51.29 -51.96
C MET A 1 42.29 51.17 -52.11
N THR A 2 41.79 49.92 -52.20
CA THR A 2 40.37 49.65 -52.49
C THR A 2 39.74 49.12 -51.21
N ARG A 3 38.81 49.87 -50.61
CA ARG A 3 38.08 49.45 -49.41
C ARG A 3 36.85 48.62 -49.83
N LEU A 4 36.87 47.38 -49.50
CA LEU A 4 35.69 46.50 -49.60
C LEU A 4 34.70 46.86 -48.45
N ARG A 5 33.50 47.29 -48.81
CA ARG A 5 32.38 47.45 -47.86
C ARG A 5 31.56 46.15 -47.86
N PHE A 6 31.62 45.38 -46.78
CA PHE A 6 30.71 44.27 -46.55
C PHE A 6 29.37 44.81 -45.97
N THR A 7 28.34 44.73 -46.75
CA THR A 7 26.97 45.01 -46.31
C THR A 7 26.30 43.65 -45.98
N ILE A 8 26.02 43.44 -44.70
CA ILE A 8 25.28 42.23 -44.24
C ILE A 8 23.80 42.58 -44.44
N PRO A 9 22.99 41.78 -45.18
CA PRO A 9 21.59 42.10 -45.41
C PRO A 9 20.77 41.90 -44.13
N PHE A 10 19.91 42.88 -43.83
CA PHE A 10 19.10 43.08 -42.63
C PHE A 10 18.15 41.90 -42.29
N TRP A 11 17.90 40.98 -43.20
CA TRP A 11 17.00 39.85 -43.01
C TRP A 11 17.62 38.65 -42.27
N ARG A 12 18.92 38.64 -42.03
CA ARG A 12 19.60 37.60 -41.24
C ARG A 12 19.57 37.82 -39.73
N MET A 13 19.16 38.99 -39.26
CA MET A 13 19.01 39.28 -37.82
C MET A 13 17.65 38.87 -37.22
N ALA A 14 16.67 38.56 -38.06
CA ALA A 14 15.34 38.22 -37.59
C ALA A 14 15.18 36.72 -37.15
N LEU A 15 16.17 35.87 -37.42
CA LEU A 15 16.11 34.43 -37.13
C LEU A 15 16.80 33.97 -35.83
N LEU A 16 17.44 34.90 -35.10
CA LEU A 16 18.16 34.60 -33.85
C LEU A 16 17.39 34.96 -32.56
N VAL A 17 16.20 35.55 -32.67
CA VAL A 17 15.37 35.96 -31.50
C VAL A 17 14.22 34.97 -31.25
N LEU A 18 13.95 34.02 -32.15
CA LEU A 18 12.83 33.09 -32.01
C LEU A 18 13.26 31.72 -31.38
N GLY A 19 14.52 31.59 -30.98
CA GLY A 19 15.07 30.35 -30.44
C GLY A 19 15.11 30.24 -28.89
N CYS A 20 14.69 31.29 -28.17
CA CYS A 20 14.89 31.32 -26.69
C CYS A 20 13.61 31.38 -25.87
N LEU A 21 12.46 30.91 -26.39
CA LEU A 21 11.20 30.96 -25.64
C LEU A 21 10.45 29.65 -25.55
N VAL A 22 11.11 28.53 -25.65
CA VAL A 22 10.45 27.22 -25.40
C VAL A 22 11.36 26.29 -24.59
N THR A 23 11.68 26.68 -23.35
CA THR A 23 12.18 25.71 -22.37
C THR A 23 11.84 26.17 -20.95
N THR A 24 10.56 26.32 -20.64
CA THR A 24 10.14 26.33 -19.24
C THR A 24 8.75 25.71 -19.14
N LYS A 25 8.65 24.40 -19.15
CA LYS A 25 7.58 23.65 -18.44
C LYS A 25 7.86 22.17 -18.48
N ALA A 26 8.80 21.76 -17.71
CA ALA A 26 8.83 20.40 -17.19
C ALA A 26 9.14 20.50 -15.69
N ALA A 27 8.38 21.30 -14.95
CA ALA A 27 8.14 20.99 -13.56
C ALA A 27 7.20 19.78 -13.60
N SER A 28 7.80 18.59 -13.66
CA SER A 28 7.12 17.36 -13.34
C SER A 28 6.46 17.57 -11.99
N LEU A 29 5.16 17.69 -11.98
CA LEU A 29 4.35 17.29 -10.83
C LEU A 29 4.73 15.83 -10.59
N ALA A 30 5.73 15.59 -9.75
CA ALA A 30 5.85 14.33 -9.06
C ALA A 30 4.49 14.17 -8.37
N ALA A 31 3.62 13.35 -8.94
CA ALA A 31 2.39 12.95 -8.30
C ALA A 31 2.81 12.46 -6.92
N ASP A 32 2.25 13.07 -5.89
CA ASP A 32 2.43 12.62 -4.51
C ASP A 32 1.86 11.20 -4.45
N ASP A 33 2.73 10.21 -4.59
CA ASP A 33 2.39 8.78 -4.61
C ASP A 33 2.07 8.28 -3.19
N ARG A 34 1.79 9.21 -2.29
CA ARG A 34 1.24 8.87 -0.98
C ARG A 34 -0.20 8.44 -1.17
N PRO A 35 -0.57 7.23 -0.69
CA PRO A 35 -1.97 6.83 -0.70
C PRO A 35 -2.78 7.92 0.01
N SER A 36 -3.81 8.43 -0.65
CA SER A 36 -4.73 9.40 -0.06
C SER A 36 -5.26 8.83 1.24
N SER A 37 -5.27 9.65 2.30
CA SER A 37 -5.95 9.27 3.54
C SER A 37 -7.39 8.85 3.22
N PRO A 38 -7.88 7.76 3.82
CA PRO A 38 -9.27 7.39 3.65
C PRO A 38 -10.19 8.58 3.99
N PRO A 39 -11.32 8.74 3.31
CA PRO A 39 -12.26 9.82 3.61
C PRO A 39 -12.68 9.76 5.08
N ASP A 40 -12.79 10.95 5.70
CA ASP A 40 -13.33 11.07 7.05
C ASP A 40 -14.86 10.87 6.98
N ASP A 41 -15.29 9.65 7.27
CA ASP A 41 -16.70 9.26 7.36
C ASP A 41 -17.22 9.23 8.81
N GLY A 42 -16.44 9.77 9.76
CA GLY A 42 -16.74 9.75 11.20
C GLY A 42 -16.69 8.35 11.81
N LYS A 43 -16.13 7.35 11.10
CA LYS A 43 -16.02 5.96 11.56
C LYS A 43 -14.60 5.62 11.97
N LEU A 44 -14.46 4.79 12.98
CA LEU A 44 -13.17 4.26 13.38
C LEU A 44 -12.68 3.23 12.36
N ARG A 45 -11.37 3.24 12.14
CA ARG A 45 -10.64 2.21 11.40
C ARG A 45 -9.81 1.40 12.37
N ILE A 46 -10.26 0.18 12.64
CA ILE A 46 -9.73 -0.67 13.71
C ILE A 46 -9.00 -1.84 13.07
N VAL A 47 -7.76 -2.07 13.47
CA VAL A 47 -7.00 -3.25 13.08
C VAL A 47 -6.71 -4.07 14.34
N VAL A 48 -6.98 -5.37 14.28
CA VAL A 48 -6.61 -6.32 15.32
C VAL A 48 -5.56 -7.25 14.73
N PHE A 49 -4.38 -7.26 15.34
CA PHE A 49 -3.29 -8.16 14.94
C PHE A 49 -3.29 -9.43 15.77
N GLY A 50 -3.11 -10.57 15.12
CA GLY A 50 -2.80 -11.87 15.72
C GLY A 50 -1.49 -12.40 15.14
N ALA A 51 -0.83 -13.30 15.82
CA ALA A 51 0.38 -13.95 15.30
C ALA A 51 0.02 -14.90 14.15
N HIS A 52 -1.02 -15.70 14.31
CA HIS A 52 -1.46 -16.73 13.37
C HIS A 52 -2.91 -16.50 12.89
N PRO A 53 -3.31 -17.13 11.77
CA PRO A 53 -4.71 -17.16 11.33
C PRO A 53 -5.58 -17.92 12.37
N ASP A 54 -6.33 -17.22 13.16
CA ASP A 54 -7.29 -17.51 14.22
C ASP A 54 -7.10 -16.66 15.48
N ASP A 55 -5.93 -16.17 15.79
CA ASP A 55 -5.65 -15.43 17.03
C ASP A 55 -6.55 -14.19 17.18
N ALA A 56 -6.59 -13.35 16.14
CA ALA A 56 -7.39 -12.12 16.15
C ALA A 56 -8.89 -12.44 16.27
N GLU A 57 -9.34 -13.48 15.57
CA GLU A 57 -10.71 -13.99 15.57
C GLU A 57 -11.09 -14.53 16.95
N PHE A 58 -10.23 -15.35 17.53
CA PHE A 58 -10.46 -15.97 18.83
C PHE A 58 -10.46 -14.96 19.98
N LYS A 59 -9.52 -14.02 19.96
CA LYS A 59 -9.36 -13.04 21.05
C LYS A 59 -10.32 -11.85 20.94
N ALA A 60 -10.63 -11.41 19.76
CA ALA A 60 -11.38 -10.17 19.54
C ALA A 60 -12.60 -10.30 18.62
N GLY A 61 -12.93 -11.46 18.07
CA GLY A 61 -14.01 -11.62 17.09
C GLY A 61 -15.36 -11.11 17.56
N GLY A 62 -15.75 -11.35 18.80
CA GLY A 62 -17.00 -10.84 19.36
C GLY A 62 -17.03 -9.31 19.45
N THR A 63 -15.93 -8.70 19.85
CA THR A 63 -15.78 -7.24 19.91
C THR A 63 -15.74 -6.64 18.50
N ALA A 64 -15.02 -7.28 17.58
CA ALA A 64 -14.95 -6.89 16.17
C ALA A 64 -16.34 -6.88 15.52
N ALA A 65 -17.15 -7.90 15.75
CA ALA A 65 -18.53 -7.96 15.28
C ALA A 65 -19.42 -6.83 15.84
N LYS A 66 -19.23 -6.46 17.12
CA LYS A 66 -19.93 -5.32 17.71
C LYS A 66 -19.53 -4.01 17.05
N TRP A 67 -18.25 -3.76 16.83
CA TRP A 67 -17.76 -2.56 16.14
C TRP A 67 -18.26 -2.50 14.69
N ALA A 68 -18.25 -3.61 13.98
CA ALA A 68 -18.78 -3.70 12.63
C ALA A 68 -20.29 -3.35 12.58
N LYS A 69 -21.09 -3.84 13.55
CA LYS A 69 -22.51 -3.50 13.68
C LYS A 69 -22.75 -2.01 13.98
N LEU A 70 -21.81 -1.33 14.62
CA LEU A 70 -21.82 0.12 14.83
C LEU A 70 -21.37 0.90 13.59
N GLY A 71 -21.04 0.21 12.51
CA GLY A 71 -20.62 0.80 11.24
C GLY A 71 -19.15 1.19 11.19
N HIS A 72 -18.31 0.74 12.12
CA HIS A 72 -16.88 0.94 12.09
C HIS A 72 -16.20 -0.01 11.08
N HIS A 73 -15.07 0.41 10.53
CA HIS A 73 -14.26 -0.41 9.64
C HIS A 73 -13.30 -1.26 10.48
N VAL A 74 -13.50 -2.58 10.47
CA VAL A 74 -12.68 -3.50 11.26
C VAL A 74 -11.93 -4.46 10.34
N LYS A 75 -10.63 -4.62 10.59
CA LYS A 75 -9.76 -5.59 9.92
C LYS A 75 -9.11 -6.50 10.96
N LEU A 76 -9.21 -7.81 10.75
CA LEU A 76 -8.44 -8.82 11.48
C LEU A 76 -7.21 -9.17 10.64
N CYS A 77 -6.03 -9.13 11.23
CA CYS A 77 -4.78 -9.36 10.50
C CYS A 77 -3.91 -10.38 11.21
N SER A 78 -3.56 -11.45 10.51
CA SER A 78 -2.56 -12.42 10.97
C SER A 78 -1.19 -12.04 10.42
N VAL A 79 -0.18 -11.98 11.28
CA VAL A 79 1.17 -11.56 10.90
C VAL A 79 1.95 -12.69 10.23
N THR A 80 1.66 -13.95 10.56
CA THR A 80 2.19 -15.14 9.86
C THR A 80 1.09 -15.87 9.12
N ASN A 81 1.47 -16.74 8.18
CA ASN A 81 0.54 -17.51 7.37
C ASN A 81 0.09 -18.84 8.04
N GLY A 82 0.69 -19.21 9.19
CA GLY A 82 0.33 -20.38 9.97
C GLY A 82 0.61 -21.72 9.28
N ASP A 83 1.55 -21.79 8.36
CA ASP A 83 1.80 -22.91 7.46
C ASP A 83 2.46 -24.14 8.10
N ILE A 84 2.84 -24.07 9.38
CA ILE A 84 3.39 -25.22 10.13
C ILE A 84 2.56 -25.61 11.35
N GLY A 85 1.44 -24.95 11.63
CA GLY A 85 0.63 -25.12 12.83
C GLY A 85 -0.41 -26.25 12.77
N HIS A 86 -0.19 -27.35 12.01
CA HIS A 86 -1.16 -28.44 11.88
C HIS A 86 -0.47 -29.82 11.90
N TRP A 87 -1.08 -30.81 12.56
CA TRP A 87 -0.50 -32.14 12.80
C TRP A 87 -0.38 -33.03 11.55
N GLN A 88 -1.12 -32.77 10.48
CA GLN A 88 -1.10 -33.58 9.25
C GLN A 88 -0.73 -32.76 7.98
N MET A 89 -0.71 -31.46 8.07
CA MET A 89 -0.56 -30.61 6.88
C MET A 89 0.43 -29.49 7.17
N ALA A 90 1.26 -29.14 6.19
CA ALA A 90 2.21 -28.06 6.32
C ALA A 90 2.42 -27.32 4.98
N GLY A 91 3.12 -26.19 5.01
CA GLY A 91 3.50 -25.41 3.86
C GLY A 91 2.34 -24.74 3.14
N GLY A 92 2.51 -24.48 1.84
CA GLY A 92 1.55 -23.76 1.01
C GLY A 92 0.10 -24.25 1.08
N PRO A 93 -0.18 -25.55 1.04
CA PRO A 93 -1.54 -26.09 1.21
C PRO A 93 -2.21 -25.68 2.54
N LEU A 94 -1.44 -25.71 3.65
CA LEU A 94 -1.95 -25.28 4.94
C LEU A 94 -2.16 -23.76 4.98
N ALA A 95 -1.22 -22.97 4.50
CA ALA A 95 -1.35 -21.52 4.42
C ALA A 95 -2.61 -21.09 3.65
N GLN A 96 -2.87 -21.69 2.49
CA GLN A 96 -4.07 -21.45 1.70
C GLN A 96 -5.36 -21.78 2.44
N ARG A 97 -5.39 -22.92 3.12
CA ARG A 97 -6.52 -23.34 3.95
C ARG A 97 -6.78 -22.33 5.07
N ARG A 98 -5.75 -21.94 5.82
CA ARG A 98 -5.85 -20.99 6.94
C ARG A 98 -6.33 -19.61 6.46
N ALA A 99 -5.83 -19.13 5.33
CA ALA A 99 -6.30 -17.88 4.73
C ALA A 99 -7.79 -17.95 4.36
N ALA A 100 -8.24 -19.08 3.79
CA ALA A 100 -9.64 -19.30 3.46
C ALA A 100 -10.54 -19.36 4.71
N GLU A 101 -10.09 -20.00 5.79
CA GLU A 101 -10.78 -20.04 7.07
C GLU A 101 -10.94 -18.63 7.67
N SER A 102 -9.86 -17.81 7.72
CA SER A 102 -9.92 -16.43 8.18
C SER A 102 -10.88 -15.58 7.35
N ALA A 103 -10.87 -15.72 6.03
CA ALA A 103 -11.80 -15.01 5.14
C ALA A 103 -13.27 -15.42 5.41
N ALA A 104 -13.53 -16.69 5.64
CA ALA A 104 -14.86 -17.20 5.96
C ALA A 104 -15.39 -16.66 7.30
N VAL A 105 -14.53 -16.59 8.32
CA VAL A 105 -14.88 -16.02 9.63
C VAL A 105 -15.12 -14.52 9.51
N ALA A 106 -14.24 -13.79 8.82
CA ALA A 106 -14.40 -12.35 8.61
C ALA A 106 -15.76 -12.01 7.97
N LYS A 107 -16.17 -12.77 6.95
CA LYS A 107 -17.49 -12.64 6.33
C LYS A 107 -18.63 -12.82 7.33
N LYS A 108 -18.54 -13.81 8.21
CA LYS A 108 -19.57 -14.06 9.26
C LYS A 108 -19.62 -12.95 10.29
N LEU A 109 -18.49 -12.34 10.64
CA LEU A 109 -18.39 -11.26 11.61
C LEU A 109 -18.74 -9.86 11.03
N GLY A 110 -18.86 -9.74 9.70
CA GLY A 110 -19.06 -8.46 9.01
C GLY A 110 -17.80 -7.57 9.00
N VAL A 111 -16.61 -8.17 9.01
CA VAL A 111 -15.32 -7.49 9.04
C VAL A 111 -14.47 -7.90 7.83
N THR A 112 -13.30 -7.31 7.67
CA THR A 112 -12.29 -7.76 6.69
C THR A 112 -11.20 -8.58 7.36
N SER A 113 -10.53 -9.46 6.62
CA SER A 113 -9.36 -10.18 7.09
C SER A 113 -8.18 -10.02 6.14
N GLN A 114 -6.99 -10.14 6.68
CA GLN A 114 -5.74 -10.19 5.92
C GLN A 114 -4.77 -11.13 6.62
N VAL A 115 -4.16 -12.04 5.87
CA VAL A 115 -3.07 -12.90 6.33
C VAL A 115 -1.81 -12.45 5.60
N LEU A 116 -0.76 -12.06 6.34
CA LEU A 116 0.53 -11.74 5.74
C LEU A 116 1.26 -13.04 5.43
N ASP A 117 2.02 -13.05 4.33
CA ASP A 117 2.75 -14.23 3.87
C ASP A 117 4.16 -14.31 4.50
N ILE A 118 4.20 -14.26 5.84
CA ILE A 118 5.41 -14.52 6.62
C ILE A 118 5.31 -15.97 7.13
N HIS A 119 6.35 -16.77 6.87
CA HIS A 119 6.41 -18.15 7.32
C HIS A 119 6.28 -18.23 8.84
N ASP A 120 5.48 -19.17 9.33
CA ASP A 120 5.25 -19.32 10.75
C ASP A 120 6.54 -19.79 11.45
N GLY A 121 6.87 -19.11 12.57
CA GLY A 121 8.15 -19.28 13.26
C GLY A 121 9.31 -18.43 12.73
N GLU A 122 9.16 -17.72 11.61
CA GLU A 122 10.21 -16.89 10.99
C GLU A 122 9.95 -15.39 11.06
N LEU A 123 9.06 -14.95 11.95
CA LEU A 123 8.81 -13.53 12.15
C LEU A 123 9.98 -12.85 12.86
N GLU A 124 10.85 -12.23 12.08
CA GLU A 124 11.97 -11.46 12.59
C GLU A 124 11.71 -9.93 12.56
N PRO A 125 12.35 -9.12 13.43
CA PRO A 125 12.18 -7.66 13.47
C PRO A 125 12.94 -6.95 12.35
N THR A 126 12.83 -7.43 11.12
CA THR A 126 13.46 -6.85 9.93
C THR A 126 12.76 -5.58 9.48
N LEU A 127 13.45 -4.76 8.68
CA LEU A 127 12.84 -3.57 8.08
C LEU A 127 11.70 -3.95 7.12
N GLU A 128 11.83 -5.07 6.42
CA GLU A 128 10.81 -5.59 5.50
C GLU A 128 9.52 -5.93 6.25
N ASN A 129 9.61 -6.74 7.31
CA ASN A 129 8.45 -7.11 8.13
C ASN A 129 7.79 -5.89 8.79
N ARG A 130 8.59 -4.92 9.28
CA ARG A 130 8.04 -3.65 9.80
C ARG A 130 7.27 -2.88 8.74
N ARG A 131 7.77 -2.84 7.49
CA ARG A 131 7.07 -2.18 6.37
C ARG A 131 5.78 -2.88 6.01
N LEU A 132 5.75 -4.23 5.99
CA LEU A 132 4.53 -5.01 5.76
C LEU A 132 3.45 -4.69 6.79
N ILE A 133 3.79 -4.73 8.09
CA ILE A 133 2.86 -4.40 9.17
C ILE A 133 2.39 -2.93 9.08
N THR A 134 3.31 -2.00 8.80
CA THR A 134 2.97 -0.58 8.63
C THR A 134 1.98 -0.35 7.48
N LYS A 135 2.09 -1.11 6.38
CA LYS A 135 1.13 -1.02 5.26
C LYS A 135 -0.28 -1.47 5.64
N VAL A 136 -0.42 -2.38 6.60
CA VAL A 136 -1.74 -2.81 7.10
C VAL A 136 -2.43 -1.70 7.88
N ILE A 137 -1.65 -0.86 8.58
CA ILE A 137 -2.15 0.23 9.42
C ILE A 137 -2.56 1.45 8.59
N ARG A 138 -1.89 1.66 7.45
CA ARG A 138 -2.13 2.79 6.54
C ARG A 138 -3.21 2.51 5.52
#